data_520dbe9f640672db84c1abc231344646
#
_entry.id   520dbe9f640672db84c1abc231344646
#
_cell.length_a   1.000
_cell.length_b   1.000
_cell.length_c   1.000
_cell.angle_alpha   90.00
_cell.angle_beta   90.00
_cell.angle_gamma   90.00
#
_symmetry.space_group_name_H-M   'P 1'
#
loop_
_entity.id
_entity.type
_entity.pdbx_description
1 polymer ?
#
loop_
_entity_poly.entity_id
_entity_poly.type
_entity_poly.pdbx_seq_one_letter_code
_entity_poly.pdbx_strand_id
1 'polypeptide(L)'
;MFSLDRALADHLCDGDKRTAFAALEEALHNLTPDHRGILHTNVRDRLVDRRDRRGIHRAQMLLALATGEAESPSESVLRLIVVEAGLPVPDAQYEINTIDGRKLYVLDLAWPELRIALEYDGYAAHEGRQDYDAERDARMAARGWITIRATAADLRDPRRLLTELRAAFARRTARLA
;
A
#
# COMPACT_ATOMS: atom_id res chain seq x y z
N MET A 1 -24.52 15.15 -13.97
CA MET A 1 -23.81 14.14 -13.15
C MET A 1 -22.36 14.11 -13.60
N PHE A 2 -21.40 14.20 -12.71
CA PHE A 2 -19.99 14.05 -13.07
C PHE A 2 -19.65 12.56 -13.20
N SER A 3 -18.80 12.20 -14.18
CA SER A 3 -18.29 10.85 -14.32
C SER A 3 -17.24 10.54 -13.24
N LEU A 4 -17.06 9.27 -12.90
CA LEU A 4 -16.14 8.82 -11.85
C LEU A 4 -14.69 9.28 -12.15
N ASP A 5 -14.24 9.10 -13.41
CA ASP A 5 -12.91 9.51 -13.87
C ASP A 5 -12.64 11.00 -13.64
N ARG A 6 -13.65 11.86 -13.89
CA ARG A 6 -13.54 13.30 -13.64
C ARG A 6 -13.47 13.61 -12.14
N ALA A 7 -14.36 12.99 -11.35
CA ALA A 7 -14.35 13.21 -9.90
C ALA A 7 -13.01 12.80 -9.27
N LEU A 8 -12.46 11.66 -9.70
CA LEU A 8 -11.14 11.20 -9.26
C LEU A 8 -10.02 12.14 -9.68
N ALA A 9 -10.01 12.60 -10.95
CA ALA A 9 -9.00 13.54 -11.43
C ALA A 9 -9.03 14.86 -10.65
N ASP A 10 -10.21 15.42 -10.40
CA ASP A 10 -10.38 16.63 -9.59
C ASP A 10 -9.93 16.39 -8.14
N HIS A 11 -10.31 15.25 -7.53
CA HIS A 11 -9.92 14.92 -6.16
C HIS A 11 -8.40 14.73 -6.01
N LEU A 12 -7.75 14.08 -6.97
CA LEU A 12 -6.29 13.92 -7.00
C LEU A 12 -5.55 15.26 -7.10
N CYS A 13 -6.12 16.24 -7.81
CA CYS A 13 -5.52 17.57 -7.94
C CYS A 13 -5.75 18.46 -6.71
N ASP A 14 -6.98 18.48 -6.19
CA ASP A 14 -7.44 19.51 -5.25
C ASP A 14 -7.72 18.99 -3.84
N GLY A 15 -7.96 17.67 -3.69
CA GLY A 15 -8.31 17.05 -2.41
C GLY A 15 -7.11 16.82 -1.48
N ASP A 16 -7.41 16.33 -0.27
CA ASP A 16 -6.38 15.78 0.60
C ASP A 16 -5.68 14.60 -0.08
N LYS A 17 -4.36 14.59 -0.06
CA LYS A 17 -3.55 13.65 -0.84
C LYS A 17 -3.81 12.18 -0.46
N ARG A 18 -3.88 11.88 0.83
CA ARG A 18 -4.07 10.51 1.32
C ARG A 18 -5.46 10.01 1.01
N THR A 19 -6.45 10.85 1.25
CA THR A 19 -7.85 10.54 0.95
C THR A 19 -8.08 10.37 -0.56
N ALA A 20 -7.47 11.23 -1.38
CA ALA A 20 -7.58 11.14 -2.83
C ALA A 20 -6.92 9.86 -3.38
N PHE A 21 -5.76 9.48 -2.84
CA PHE A 21 -5.07 8.25 -3.22
C PHE A 21 -5.88 7.01 -2.81
N ALA A 22 -6.37 6.97 -1.56
CA ALA A 22 -7.20 5.86 -1.09
C ALA A 22 -8.50 5.72 -1.89
N ALA A 23 -9.14 6.84 -2.27
CA ALA A 23 -10.33 6.81 -3.11
C ALA A 23 -10.05 6.28 -4.52
N LEU A 24 -8.89 6.59 -5.11
CA LEU A 24 -8.47 6.03 -6.40
C LEU A 24 -8.21 4.52 -6.29
N GLU A 25 -7.46 4.09 -5.28
CA GLU A 25 -7.17 2.66 -5.03
C GLU A 25 -8.48 1.87 -4.83
N GLU A 26 -9.40 2.37 -4.00
CA GLU A 26 -10.71 1.76 -3.77
C GLU A 26 -11.54 1.66 -5.07
N ALA A 27 -11.55 2.73 -5.88
CA ALA A 27 -12.23 2.72 -7.16
C ALA A 27 -11.64 1.68 -8.12
N LEU A 28 -10.32 1.52 -8.15
CA LEU A 28 -9.63 0.51 -8.94
C LEU A 28 -9.86 -0.91 -8.37
N HIS A 29 -9.82 -1.08 -7.06
CA HIS A 29 -10.02 -2.37 -6.38
C HIS A 29 -11.36 -3.00 -6.74
N ASN A 30 -12.42 -2.20 -6.78
CA ASN A 30 -13.77 -2.65 -7.10
C ASN A 30 -14.01 -2.98 -8.60
N LEU A 31 -12.98 -2.92 -9.44
CA LEU A 31 -13.05 -3.21 -10.86
C LEU A 31 -12.29 -4.49 -11.22
N THR A 32 -12.71 -5.14 -12.29
CA THR A 32 -11.92 -6.21 -12.91
C THR A 32 -10.62 -5.66 -13.48
N PRO A 33 -9.55 -6.47 -13.65
CA PRO A 33 -8.27 -6.00 -14.18
C PRO A 33 -8.38 -5.19 -15.48
N ASP A 34 -9.23 -5.64 -16.42
CA ASP A 34 -9.44 -4.93 -17.68
C ASP A 34 -10.07 -3.55 -17.48
N HIS A 35 -11.04 -3.44 -16.58
CA HIS A 35 -11.70 -2.17 -16.27
C HIS A 35 -10.81 -1.23 -15.45
N ARG A 36 -9.86 -1.75 -14.65
CA ARG A 36 -8.84 -0.93 -13.97
C ARG A 36 -8.02 -0.14 -14.99
N GLY A 37 -7.53 -0.80 -16.04
CA GLY A 37 -6.77 -0.15 -17.11
C GLY A 37 -7.56 0.95 -17.82
N ILE A 38 -8.85 0.71 -18.06
CA ILE A 38 -9.76 1.70 -18.67
C ILE A 38 -9.92 2.92 -17.74
N LEU A 39 -10.22 2.70 -16.45
CA LEU A 39 -10.39 3.81 -15.49
C LEU A 39 -9.09 4.61 -15.36
N HIS A 40 -7.95 3.94 -15.24
CA HIS A 40 -6.64 4.57 -15.14
C HIS A 40 -6.36 5.48 -16.36
N THR A 41 -6.65 4.98 -17.57
CA THR A 41 -6.51 5.75 -18.81
C THR A 41 -7.44 6.96 -18.84
N ASN A 42 -8.72 6.77 -18.48
CA ASN A 42 -9.69 7.86 -18.44
C ASN A 42 -9.29 8.96 -17.44
N VAL A 43 -8.83 8.60 -16.25
CA VAL A 43 -8.35 9.58 -15.25
C VAL A 43 -7.14 10.32 -15.80
N ARG A 44 -6.17 9.63 -16.40
CA ARG A 44 -5.00 10.26 -17.01
C ARG A 44 -5.40 11.27 -18.08
N ASP A 45 -6.33 10.91 -18.96
CA ASP A 45 -6.78 11.78 -20.04
C ASP A 45 -7.48 13.04 -19.49
N ARG A 46 -8.28 12.87 -18.39
CA ARG A 46 -8.84 14.02 -17.66
C ARG A 46 -7.78 14.96 -17.10
N LEU A 47 -6.66 14.40 -16.57
CA LEU A 47 -5.54 15.21 -16.07
C LEU A 47 -4.83 15.97 -17.21
N VAL A 48 -4.70 15.36 -18.39
CA VAL A 48 -4.10 16.00 -19.58
C VAL A 48 -4.95 17.17 -20.06
N ASP A 49 -6.27 16.95 -20.15
CA ASP A 49 -7.22 17.96 -20.68
C ASP A 49 -7.60 19.06 -19.66
N ARG A 50 -7.11 18.94 -18.40
CA ARG A 50 -7.45 19.89 -17.34
C ARG A 50 -6.87 21.26 -17.64
N ARG A 51 -7.73 22.31 -17.66
CA ARG A 51 -7.31 23.70 -17.89
C ARG A 51 -6.53 24.25 -16.71
N ASP A 52 -6.97 23.97 -15.47
CA ASP A 52 -6.22 24.34 -14.26
C ASP A 52 -5.07 23.36 -14.05
N ARG A 53 -3.86 23.85 -14.15
CA ARG A 53 -2.64 23.04 -14.03
C ARG A 53 -2.21 22.77 -12.60
N ARG A 54 -2.87 23.35 -11.59
CA ARG A 54 -2.55 23.12 -10.18
C ARG A 54 -2.79 21.66 -9.81
N GLY A 55 -1.89 21.09 -9.03
CA GLY A 55 -1.98 19.71 -8.53
C GLY A 55 -1.76 18.61 -9.56
N ILE A 56 -1.62 18.89 -10.86
CA ILE A 56 -1.49 17.86 -11.91
C ILE A 56 -0.28 16.96 -11.69
N HIS A 57 0.89 17.53 -11.37
CA HIS A 57 2.09 16.71 -11.11
C HIS A 57 1.86 15.73 -9.96
N ARG A 58 1.28 16.21 -8.86
CA ARG A 58 0.89 15.35 -7.72
C ARG A 58 -0.09 14.26 -8.16
N ALA A 59 -1.14 14.62 -8.89
CA ALA A 59 -2.15 13.70 -9.37
C ALA A 59 -1.55 12.61 -10.29
N GLN A 60 -0.65 12.97 -11.17
CA GLN A 60 0.06 12.04 -12.05
C GLN A 60 0.94 11.05 -11.26
N MET A 61 1.65 11.53 -10.21
CA MET A 61 2.43 10.65 -9.34
C MET A 61 1.53 9.66 -8.58
N LEU A 62 0.42 10.12 -8.02
CA LEU A 62 -0.54 9.26 -7.33
C LEU A 62 -1.18 8.24 -8.27
N LEU A 63 -1.56 8.68 -9.47
CA LEU A 63 -2.12 7.79 -10.49
C LEU A 63 -1.12 6.72 -10.92
N ALA A 64 0.16 7.09 -11.13
CA ALA A 64 1.21 6.14 -11.49
C ALA A 64 1.50 5.11 -10.38
N LEU A 65 1.27 5.49 -9.11
CA LEU A 65 1.44 4.58 -7.97
C LEU A 65 0.26 3.63 -7.78
N ALA A 66 -0.95 4.00 -8.20
CA ALA A 66 -2.16 3.26 -7.91
C ALA A 66 -2.24 1.96 -8.72
N THR A 67 -2.63 0.86 -8.05
CA THR A 67 -2.77 -0.49 -8.63
C THR A 67 -4.16 -1.10 -8.42
N GLY A 68 -4.88 -0.66 -7.37
CA GLY A 68 -6.14 -1.27 -6.94
C GLY A 68 -5.96 -2.63 -6.27
N GLU A 69 -4.77 -2.93 -5.75
CA GLU A 69 -4.50 -4.20 -5.06
C GLU A 69 -4.77 -4.13 -3.55
N ALA A 70 -4.65 -2.95 -2.94
CA ALA A 70 -4.91 -2.78 -1.52
C ALA A 70 -6.36 -3.16 -1.16
N GLU A 71 -6.53 -3.93 -0.09
CA GLU A 71 -7.85 -4.39 0.38
C GLU A 71 -8.54 -3.36 1.30
N SER A 72 -7.81 -2.33 1.72
CA SER A 72 -8.37 -1.26 2.56
C SER A 72 -7.79 0.12 2.25
N PRO A 73 -8.54 1.20 2.55
CA PRO A 73 -8.02 2.57 2.49
C PRO A 73 -6.78 2.79 3.36
N SER A 74 -6.68 2.10 4.49
CA SER A 74 -5.55 2.20 5.42
C SER A 74 -4.27 1.63 4.82
N GLU A 75 -4.35 0.50 4.14
CA GLU A 75 -3.22 -0.10 3.42
C GLU A 75 -2.74 0.80 2.28
N SER A 76 -3.68 1.38 1.53
CA SER A 76 -3.37 2.37 0.48
C SER A 76 -2.61 3.57 1.06
N VAL A 77 -3.10 4.14 2.16
CA VAL A 77 -2.43 5.26 2.84
C VAL A 77 -1.06 4.84 3.37
N LEU A 78 -0.93 3.65 3.94
CA LEU A 78 0.33 3.11 4.44
C LEU A 78 1.37 2.97 3.30
N ARG A 79 0.95 2.45 2.15
CA ARG A 79 1.79 2.34 0.94
C ARG A 79 2.26 3.73 0.48
N LEU A 80 1.37 4.71 0.45
CA LEU A 80 1.72 6.08 0.10
C LEU A 80 2.74 6.68 1.07
N ILE A 81 2.56 6.52 2.39
CA ILE A 81 3.49 7.00 3.42
C ILE A 81 4.90 6.45 3.20
N VAL A 82 5.01 5.16 2.91
CA VAL A 82 6.28 4.47 2.69
C VAL A 82 7.01 5.00 1.45
N VAL A 83 6.28 5.17 0.36
CA VAL A 83 6.83 5.70 -0.91
C VAL A 83 7.25 7.16 -0.75
N GLU A 84 6.45 7.98 -0.07
CA GLU A 84 6.79 9.38 0.22
C GLU A 84 8.01 9.55 1.13
N ALA A 85 8.29 8.56 1.97
CA ALA A 85 9.48 8.51 2.80
C ALA A 85 10.76 8.12 2.03
N GLY A 86 10.63 7.88 0.70
CA GLY A 86 11.74 7.51 -0.18
C GLY A 86 12.17 6.05 -0.05
N LEU A 87 11.36 5.19 0.55
CA LEU A 87 11.60 3.75 0.56
C LEU A 87 11.16 3.12 -0.78
N PRO A 88 11.73 1.98 -1.18
CA PRO A 88 11.29 1.27 -2.38
C PRO A 88 9.79 1.00 -2.38
N VAL A 89 9.15 1.01 -3.56
CA VAL A 89 7.74 0.67 -3.69
C VAL A 89 7.54 -0.78 -3.27
N PRO A 90 6.67 -1.07 -2.29
CA PRO A 90 6.37 -2.44 -1.89
C PRO A 90 5.40 -3.11 -2.86
N ASP A 91 5.48 -4.43 -2.97
CA ASP A 91 4.41 -5.25 -3.53
C ASP A 91 3.23 -5.24 -2.57
N ALA A 92 2.03 -4.97 -3.08
CA ALA A 92 0.79 -5.07 -2.30
C ALA A 92 0.23 -6.49 -2.39
N GLN A 93 -0.44 -6.94 -1.33
CA GLN A 93 -1.12 -8.25 -1.25
C GLN A 93 -0.23 -9.41 -1.68
N TYR A 94 1.01 -9.43 -1.16
CA TYR A 94 2.00 -10.42 -1.54
C TYR A 94 1.69 -11.80 -0.95
N GLU A 95 1.54 -12.81 -1.81
CA GLU A 95 1.24 -14.17 -1.40
C GLU A 95 2.50 -14.96 -1.01
N ILE A 96 2.48 -15.54 0.17
CA ILE A 96 3.45 -16.56 0.58
C ILE A 96 2.81 -17.93 0.39
N ASN A 97 3.44 -18.75 -0.43
CA ASN A 97 2.96 -20.07 -0.77
C ASN A 97 3.85 -21.18 -0.16
N THR A 98 3.28 -22.36 0.01
CA THR A 98 4.02 -23.61 0.30
C THR A 98 4.80 -24.06 -0.93
N ILE A 99 5.71 -25.03 -0.76
CA ILE A 99 6.48 -25.64 -1.87
C ILE A 99 5.56 -26.28 -2.91
N ASP A 100 4.41 -26.80 -2.47
CA ASP A 100 3.38 -27.40 -3.33
C ASP A 100 2.37 -26.37 -3.87
N GLY A 101 2.65 -25.05 -3.72
CA GLY A 101 1.89 -23.95 -4.32
C GLY A 101 0.62 -23.55 -3.58
N ARG A 102 0.35 -24.07 -2.39
CA ARG A 102 -0.81 -23.66 -1.59
C ARG A 102 -0.52 -22.34 -0.89
N LYS A 103 -1.48 -21.41 -0.95
CA LYS A 103 -1.41 -20.13 -0.24
C LYS A 103 -1.36 -20.35 1.27
N LEU A 104 -0.32 -19.81 1.92
CA LEU A 104 -0.16 -19.82 3.37
C LEU A 104 -0.60 -18.51 4.01
N TYR A 105 -0.09 -17.40 3.48
CA TYR A 105 -0.32 -16.05 3.99
C TYR A 105 -0.41 -15.06 2.85
N VAL A 106 -1.12 -13.96 3.08
CA VAL A 106 -1.05 -12.73 2.29
C VAL A 106 -0.48 -11.65 3.19
N LEU A 107 0.45 -10.87 2.66
CA LEU A 107 1.08 -9.74 3.32
C LEU A 107 0.56 -8.46 2.69
N ASP A 108 0.07 -7.52 3.48
CA ASP A 108 -0.51 -6.27 2.97
C ASP A 108 0.48 -5.54 2.07
N LEU A 109 1.72 -5.38 2.55
CA LEU A 109 2.84 -4.79 1.81
C LEU A 109 4.12 -5.60 2.07
N ALA A 110 4.90 -5.88 1.02
CA ALA A 110 6.12 -6.66 1.13
C ALA A 110 7.26 -6.15 0.25
N TRP A 111 8.48 -6.45 0.68
CA TRP A 111 9.71 -6.39 -0.12
C TRP A 111 10.33 -7.79 -0.13
N PRO A 112 9.93 -8.66 -1.06
CA PRO A 112 10.25 -10.09 -1.05
C PRO A 112 11.75 -10.39 -1.07
N GLU A 113 12.54 -9.65 -1.86
CA GLU A 113 14.00 -9.82 -1.97
C GLU A 113 14.69 -9.57 -0.63
N LEU A 114 14.13 -8.68 0.19
CA LEU A 114 14.63 -8.35 1.51
C LEU A 114 13.93 -9.12 2.61
N ARG A 115 12.86 -9.86 2.29
CA ARG A 115 11.98 -10.53 3.24
C ARG A 115 11.53 -9.59 4.37
N ILE A 116 11.05 -8.41 3.99
CA ILE A 116 10.43 -7.43 4.88
C ILE A 116 8.95 -7.38 4.54
N ALA A 117 8.10 -7.48 5.56
CA ALA A 117 6.65 -7.34 5.49
C ALA A 117 6.22 -6.15 6.34
N LEU A 118 5.23 -5.42 5.87
CA LEU A 118 4.56 -4.36 6.60
C LEU A 118 3.06 -4.62 6.54
N GLU A 119 2.44 -4.80 7.70
CA GLU A 119 1.03 -5.12 7.84
C GLU A 119 0.30 -4.02 8.61
N TYR A 120 -0.93 -3.74 8.23
CA TYR A 120 -1.78 -2.80 8.93
C TYR A 120 -2.61 -3.51 9.99
N ASP A 121 -2.35 -3.23 11.25
CA ASP A 121 -3.16 -3.69 12.38
C ASP A 121 -4.20 -2.62 12.72
N GLY A 122 -5.35 -2.71 12.06
CA GLY A 122 -6.43 -1.75 12.20
C GLY A 122 -7.22 -1.88 13.50
N TYR A 123 -7.13 -3.01 14.17
CA TYR A 123 -7.88 -3.29 15.40
C TYR A 123 -7.01 -4.07 16.39
N ALA A 124 -6.33 -3.33 17.24
CA ALA A 124 -5.72 -3.89 18.44
C ALA A 124 -6.82 -4.21 19.45
N ALA A 125 -7.59 -5.27 19.29
CA ALA A 125 -8.32 -5.94 20.35
C ALA A 125 -9.34 -6.97 19.80
N HIS A 126 -8.86 -8.08 19.31
CA HIS A 126 -9.67 -9.28 19.40
C HIS A 126 -9.00 -10.22 20.40
N GLU A 127 -9.46 -10.14 21.67
CA GLU A 127 -9.24 -11.19 22.66
C GLU A 127 -9.60 -12.53 22.02
N GLY A 128 -8.61 -13.42 21.84
CA GLY A 128 -8.77 -14.75 21.27
C GLY A 128 -7.99 -15.05 19.99
N ARG A 129 -7.28 -14.09 19.35
CA ARG A 129 -6.40 -14.32 18.19
C ARG A 129 -4.90 -14.25 18.51
N GLN A 130 -4.55 -13.85 19.74
CA GLN A 130 -3.14 -13.61 20.12
C GLN A 130 -2.24 -14.84 19.90
N ASP A 131 -2.74 -16.07 20.21
CA ASP A 131 -1.96 -17.28 20.01
C ASP A 131 -1.75 -17.62 18.53
N TYR A 132 -2.76 -17.39 17.70
CA TYR A 132 -2.67 -17.59 16.24
C TYR A 132 -1.70 -16.60 15.60
N ASP A 133 -1.76 -15.32 16.00
CA ASP A 133 -0.89 -14.27 15.49
C ASP A 133 0.57 -14.51 15.91
N ALA A 134 0.81 -14.96 17.15
CA ALA A 134 2.14 -15.33 17.63
C ALA A 134 2.72 -16.51 16.85
N GLU A 135 1.91 -17.53 16.56
CA GLU A 135 2.33 -18.69 15.75
C GLU A 135 2.65 -18.28 14.30
N ARG A 136 1.82 -17.43 13.70
CA ARG A 136 2.05 -16.85 12.36
C ARG A 136 3.37 -16.09 12.32
N ASP A 137 3.61 -15.21 13.30
CA ASP A 137 4.84 -14.42 13.41
C ASP A 137 6.08 -15.33 13.58
N ALA A 138 6.00 -16.37 14.41
CA ALA A 138 7.08 -17.34 14.57
C ALA A 138 7.38 -18.10 13.27
N ARG A 139 6.35 -18.49 12.52
CA ARG A 139 6.51 -19.15 11.22
C ARG A 139 7.11 -18.22 10.16
N MET A 140 6.73 -16.95 10.17
CA MET A 140 7.30 -15.94 9.29
C MET A 140 8.77 -15.67 9.62
N ALA A 141 9.09 -15.51 10.90
CA ALA A 141 10.46 -15.34 11.38
C ALA A 141 11.35 -16.55 11.03
N ALA A 142 10.84 -17.79 11.18
CA ALA A 142 11.56 -19.02 10.78
C ALA A 142 11.87 -19.07 9.27
N ARG A 143 11.04 -18.42 8.44
CA ARG A 143 11.29 -18.24 6.99
C ARG A 143 12.19 -17.04 6.70
N GLY A 144 12.67 -16.38 7.73
CA GLY A 144 13.57 -15.24 7.64
C GLY A 144 12.86 -13.92 7.31
N TRP A 145 11.57 -13.79 7.45
CA TRP A 145 10.86 -12.54 7.30
C TRP A 145 11.00 -11.65 8.53
N ILE A 146 11.03 -10.33 8.30
CA ILE A 146 10.86 -9.30 9.33
C ILE A 146 9.46 -8.74 9.10
N THR A 147 8.56 -8.97 10.03
CA THR A 147 7.20 -8.39 9.98
C THR A 147 7.15 -7.15 10.86
N ILE A 148 6.70 -6.04 10.31
CA ILE A 148 6.48 -4.76 11.00
C ILE A 148 4.98 -4.48 10.96
N ARG A 149 4.41 -4.06 12.08
CA ARG A 149 2.99 -3.73 12.18
C ARG A 149 2.79 -2.24 12.34
N ALA A 150 1.96 -1.70 11.45
CA ALA A 150 1.49 -0.33 11.50
C ALA A 150 0.10 -0.27 12.14
N THR A 151 -0.13 0.75 12.92
CA THR A 151 -1.41 1.02 13.61
C THR A 151 -2.07 2.29 13.07
N ALA A 152 -3.29 2.57 13.47
CA ALA A 152 -3.95 3.84 13.16
C ALA A 152 -3.19 5.08 13.67
N ALA A 153 -2.36 4.94 14.72
CA ALA A 153 -1.49 6.01 15.19
C ALA A 153 -0.38 6.31 14.18
N ASP A 154 0.18 5.29 13.55
CA ASP A 154 1.26 5.43 12.56
C ASP A 154 0.77 6.08 11.25
N LEU A 155 -0.51 5.93 10.90
CA LEU A 155 -1.08 6.66 9.78
C LEU A 155 -1.14 8.17 10.04
N ARG A 156 -1.27 8.60 11.30
CA ARG A 156 -1.27 10.01 11.70
C ARG A 156 0.14 10.56 11.87
N ASP A 157 1.02 9.79 12.52
CA ASP A 157 2.43 10.13 12.75
C ASP A 157 3.33 8.93 12.45
N PRO A 158 3.90 8.86 11.24
CA PRO A 158 4.62 7.67 10.79
C PRO A 158 6.08 7.59 11.29
N ARG A 159 6.54 8.50 12.14
CA ARG A 159 7.96 8.58 12.55
C ARG A 159 8.48 7.28 13.17
N ARG A 160 7.72 6.65 14.06
CA ARG A 160 8.07 5.36 14.67
C ARG A 160 8.22 4.30 13.59
N LEU A 161 7.18 4.13 12.79
CA LEU A 161 7.11 3.14 11.72
C LEU A 161 8.25 3.28 10.72
N LEU A 162 8.51 4.50 10.23
CA LEU A 162 9.57 4.77 9.26
C LEU A 162 10.97 4.54 9.86
N THR A 163 11.17 4.77 11.14
CA THR A 163 12.42 4.45 11.84
C THR A 163 12.65 2.95 11.87
N GLU A 164 11.61 2.17 12.20
CA GLU A 164 11.67 0.71 12.25
C GLU A 164 11.89 0.10 10.87
N LEU A 165 11.18 0.58 9.85
CA LEU A 165 11.38 0.16 8.46
C LEU A 165 12.80 0.42 7.99
N ARG A 166 13.34 1.64 8.17
CA ARG A 166 14.72 1.96 7.79
C ARG A 166 15.75 1.07 8.49
N ALA A 167 15.54 0.76 9.76
CA ALA A 167 16.39 -0.18 10.48
C ALA A 167 16.31 -1.61 9.91
N ALA A 168 15.13 -2.06 9.51
CA ALA A 168 14.95 -3.36 8.84
C ALA A 168 15.67 -3.40 7.49
N PHE A 169 15.50 -2.36 6.68
CA PHE A 169 16.22 -2.22 5.40
C PHE A 169 17.74 -2.25 5.59
N ALA A 170 18.27 -1.45 6.53
CA ALA A 170 19.72 -1.42 6.82
C ALA A 170 20.24 -2.80 7.21
N ARG A 171 19.53 -3.55 8.06
CA ARG A 171 19.90 -4.92 8.44
C ARG A 171 19.94 -5.89 7.27
N ARG A 172 19.05 -5.72 6.29
CA ARG A 172 18.98 -6.60 5.12
C ARG A 172 20.05 -6.28 4.07
N THR A 173 20.25 -5.00 3.78
CA THR A 173 21.26 -4.57 2.81
C THR A 173 22.67 -4.87 3.31
N ALA A 174 22.96 -4.73 4.60
CA ALA A 174 24.24 -5.08 5.19
C ALA A 174 24.58 -6.60 5.11
N ARG A 175 23.59 -7.47 4.90
CA ARG A 175 23.80 -8.93 4.73
C ARG A 175 24.02 -9.35 3.29
N LEU A 176 23.75 -8.45 2.34
CA LEU A 176 23.90 -8.70 0.90
C LEU A 176 25.22 -8.12 0.35
N ALA A 177 25.89 -7.25 1.12
CA ALA A 177 27.21 -6.70 0.83
C ALA A 177 28.31 -7.55 1.45
#